data_b250b8dd4298b58132771564f6273f2f
#
_entry.id   b250b8dd4298b58132771564f6273f2f
#
_cell.length_a   1.000
_cell.length_b   1.000
_cell.length_c   1.000
_cell.angle_alpha   90.00
_cell.angle_beta   90.00
_cell.angle_gamma   90.00
#
_symmetry.space_group_name_H-M   'P 1'
#
loop_
_entity.id
_entity.type
_entity.pdbx_description
1 polymer ?
#
loop_
_entity_poly.entity_id
_entity_poly.type
_entity_poly.pdbx_seq_one_letter_code
_entity_poly.pdbx_strand_id
1 'polypeptide(L)'
;MKQRILVVDDDKLVADTLNLIFLANGFQSEARYSVAAGLERARSFGPQLLLCDVTMPHETGLQLVEQISKELPETRLLMLTAYSSNQAKVEAHSSQLGRPIKLLNKPCRPELLLRIANELLATA
;
A
#
# COMPACT_ATOMS: atom_id res chain seq x y z
N MET A 1 4.74 19.76 -6.18
CA MET A 1 4.90 18.47 -6.89
C MET A 1 3.86 17.48 -6.40
N LYS A 2 3.38 16.62 -7.31
CA LYS A 2 2.42 15.58 -6.93
C LYS A 2 3.10 14.51 -6.09
N GLN A 3 2.42 14.07 -5.04
CA GLN A 3 2.88 12.95 -4.25
C GLN A 3 2.66 11.64 -4.99
N ARG A 4 3.58 10.70 -4.82
CA ARG A 4 3.60 9.44 -5.56
C ARG A 4 3.03 8.30 -4.73
N ILE A 5 2.10 7.55 -5.31
CA ILE A 5 1.46 6.40 -4.68
C ILE A 5 1.64 5.18 -5.57
N LEU A 6 2.03 4.06 -4.98
CA LEU A 6 2.10 2.79 -5.67
C LEU A 6 1.04 1.85 -5.08
N VAL A 7 0.18 1.32 -5.95
CA VAL A 7 -0.88 0.37 -5.58
C VAL A 7 -0.47 -1.01 -6.04
N VAL A 8 -0.48 -1.98 -5.14
CA VAL A 8 -0.15 -3.37 -5.45
C VAL A 8 -1.28 -4.29 -4.99
N ASP A 9 -1.95 -4.94 -5.94
CA ASP A 9 -3.03 -5.88 -5.67
C ASP A 9 -3.13 -6.82 -6.87
N ASP A 10 -3.20 -8.13 -6.61
CA ASP A 10 -3.30 -9.14 -7.68
C ASP A 10 -4.64 -9.08 -8.42
N ASP A 11 -5.69 -8.59 -7.78
CA ASP A 11 -6.95 -8.31 -8.46
C ASP A 11 -6.80 -7.03 -9.28
N LYS A 12 -6.64 -7.22 -10.59
CA LYS A 12 -6.36 -6.11 -11.50
C LYS A 12 -7.46 -5.04 -11.46
N LEU A 13 -8.71 -5.44 -11.36
CA LEU A 13 -9.83 -4.49 -11.30
C LEU A 13 -9.74 -3.65 -10.04
N VAL A 14 -9.44 -4.26 -8.91
CA VAL A 14 -9.28 -3.53 -7.64
C VAL A 14 -8.10 -2.57 -7.72
N ALA A 15 -6.94 -3.06 -8.17
CA ALA A 15 -5.75 -2.23 -8.29
C ALA A 15 -5.97 -1.03 -9.21
N ASP A 16 -6.55 -1.27 -10.37
CA ASP A 16 -6.79 -0.20 -11.35
C ASP A 16 -7.83 0.80 -10.85
N THR A 17 -8.86 0.34 -10.15
CA THR A 17 -9.87 1.22 -9.56
C THR A 17 -9.25 2.13 -8.50
N LEU A 18 -8.46 1.57 -7.59
CA LEU A 18 -7.77 2.35 -6.57
C LEU A 18 -6.81 3.37 -7.20
N ASN A 19 -6.09 2.94 -8.21
CA ASN A 19 -5.17 3.80 -8.94
C ASN A 19 -5.89 4.99 -9.56
N LEU A 20 -7.05 4.76 -10.19
CA LEU A 20 -7.86 5.82 -10.78
C LEU A 20 -8.35 6.82 -9.73
N ILE A 21 -8.72 6.35 -8.55
CA ILE A 21 -9.13 7.22 -7.45
C ILE A 21 -8.02 8.20 -7.09
N PHE A 22 -6.80 7.71 -6.94
CA PHE A 22 -5.67 8.57 -6.61
C PHE A 22 -5.33 9.53 -7.75
N LEU A 23 -5.31 9.04 -8.99
CA LEU A 23 -5.07 9.90 -10.15
C LEU A 23 -6.10 11.03 -10.27
N ALA A 24 -7.38 10.72 -10.03
CA ALA A 24 -8.45 11.71 -10.09
C ALA A 24 -8.35 12.76 -8.97
N ASN A 25 -7.58 12.49 -7.93
CA ASN A 25 -7.48 13.37 -6.76
C ASN A 25 -6.10 14.03 -6.63
N GLY A 26 -5.37 14.15 -7.73
CA GLY A 26 -4.17 14.95 -7.80
C GLY A 26 -2.87 14.24 -7.43
N PHE A 27 -2.91 12.92 -7.27
CA PHE A 27 -1.69 12.14 -7.01
C PHE A 27 -1.07 11.63 -8.30
N GLN A 28 0.21 11.37 -8.27
CA GLN A 28 0.90 10.58 -9.29
C GLN A 28 0.84 9.14 -8.80
N SER A 29 0.11 8.28 -9.50
CA SER A 29 -0.19 6.94 -9.01
C SER A 29 0.03 5.90 -10.10
N GLU A 30 0.54 4.73 -9.71
CA GLU A 30 0.72 3.58 -10.59
C GLU A 30 0.25 2.31 -9.88
N ALA A 31 -0.17 1.33 -10.67
CA ALA A 31 -0.63 0.04 -10.17
C ALA A 31 0.26 -1.08 -10.67
N ARG A 32 0.49 -2.07 -9.80
CA ARG A 32 1.17 -3.32 -10.14
C ARG A 32 0.40 -4.47 -9.51
N TYR A 33 0.60 -5.69 -10.03
CA TYR A 33 -0.30 -6.79 -9.75
C TYR A 33 0.38 -8.00 -9.09
N SER A 34 1.62 -7.82 -8.66
CA SER A 34 2.36 -8.85 -7.94
C SER A 34 3.39 -8.20 -7.01
N VAL A 35 3.86 -8.98 -6.04
CA VAL A 35 4.91 -8.52 -5.12
C VAL A 35 6.18 -8.17 -5.92
N ALA A 36 6.60 -9.04 -6.84
CA ALA A 36 7.81 -8.82 -7.62
C ALA A 36 7.72 -7.55 -8.47
N ALA A 37 6.60 -7.37 -9.19
CA ALA A 37 6.40 -6.19 -10.02
C ALA A 37 6.30 -4.91 -9.17
N GLY A 38 5.64 -5.01 -8.00
CA GLY A 38 5.53 -3.89 -7.07
C GLY A 38 6.89 -3.46 -6.52
N LEU A 39 7.71 -4.42 -6.11
CA LEU A 39 9.04 -4.13 -5.58
C LEU A 39 9.94 -3.52 -6.65
N GLU A 40 9.94 -4.08 -7.85
CA GLU A 40 10.73 -3.56 -8.95
C GLU A 40 10.37 -2.10 -9.25
N ARG A 41 9.06 -1.82 -9.36
CA ARG A 41 8.63 -0.46 -9.66
C ARG A 41 8.88 0.50 -8.50
N ALA A 42 8.72 0.05 -7.27
CA ALA A 42 8.97 0.88 -6.10
C ALA A 42 10.40 1.43 -6.09
N ARG A 43 11.36 0.61 -6.48
CA ARG A 43 12.78 1.00 -6.50
C ARG A 43 13.04 2.18 -7.42
N SER A 44 12.38 2.23 -8.56
CA SER A 44 12.57 3.31 -9.55
C SER A 44 11.58 4.46 -9.38
N PHE A 45 10.37 4.15 -8.96
CA PHE A 45 9.31 5.15 -8.79
C PHE A 45 9.49 5.98 -7.52
N GLY A 46 9.99 5.36 -6.45
CA GLY A 46 10.16 6.01 -5.17
C GLY A 46 8.85 6.50 -4.57
N PRO A 47 7.86 5.61 -4.33
CA PRO A 47 6.57 6.06 -3.83
C PRO A 47 6.69 6.63 -2.42
N GLN A 48 5.91 7.65 -2.13
CA GLN A 48 5.78 8.20 -0.79
C GLN A 48 4.78 7.40 0.03
N LEU A 49 3.85 6.71 -0.65
CA LEU A 49 2.89 5.81 -0.03
C LEU A 49 2.78 4.53 -0.85
N LEU A 50 2.85 3.39 -0.17
CA LEU A 50 2.55 2.08 -0.75
C LEU A 50 1.19 1.64 -0.22
N LEU A 51 0.27 1.31 -1.13
CA LEU A 51 -1.01 0.68 -0.82
C LEU A 51 -0.97 -0.75 -1.33
N CYS A 52 -1.04 -1.72 -0.43
CA CYS A 52 -0.85 -3.12 -0.77
C CYS A 52 -1.91 -4.02 -0.15
N ASP A 53 -2.41 -4.99 -0.92
CA ASP A 53 -3.26 -6.04 -0.39
C ASP A 53 -2.43 -6.99 0.48
N VAL A 54 -2.98 -7.41 1.62
CA VAL A 54 -2.29 -8.35 2.51
C VAL A 54 -2.18 -9.73 1.87
N THR A 55 -3.26 -10.21 1.27
CA THR A 55 -3.35 -11.58 0.75
C THR A 55 -3.35 -11.59 -0.78
N MET A 56 -2.34 -12.21 -1.36
CA MET A 56 -2.24 -12.42 -2.81
C MET A 56 -1.89 -13.88 -3.08
N PRO A 57 -2.28 -14.45 -4.26
CA PRO A 57 -1.94 -15.83 -4.60
C PRO A 57 -0.43 -16.06 -4.53
N HIS A 58 -0.02 -17.15 -3.91
CA HIS A 58 1.37 -17.62 -3.80
C HIS A 58 2.31 -16.70 -3.01
N GLU A 59 1.85 -15.53 -2.56
CA GLU A 59 2.68 -14.59 -1.80
C GLU A 59 1.80 -13.69 -0.95
N THR A 60 2.40 -12.95 -0.02
CA THR A 60 1.67 -12.00 0.81
C THR A 60 2.20 -10.60 0.62
N GLY A 61 1.32 -9.61 0.79
CA GLY A 61 1.73 -8.22 0.78
C GLY A 61 2.70 -7.88 1.91
N LEU A 62 2.72 -8.68 2.97
CA LEU A 62 3.67 -8.49 4.07
C LEU A 62 5.12 -8.68 3.61
N GLN A 63 5.36 -9.57 2.65
CA GLN A 63 6.69 -9.75 2.06
C GLN A 63 7.15 -8.47 1.35
N LEU A 64 6.24 -7.84 0.60
CA LEU A 64 6.54 -6.58 -0.08
C LEU A 64 6.81 -5.46 0.94
N VAL A 65 5.96 -5.34 1.95
CA VAL A 65 6.10 -4.32 2.99
C VAL A 65 7.43 -4.48 3.73
N GLU A 66 7.81 -5.71 4.05
CA GLU A 66 9.09 -5.99 4.72
C GLU A 66 10.26 -5.51 3.86
N GLN A 67 10.25 -5.83 2.58
CA GLN A 67 11.34 -5.45 1.67
C GLN A 67 11.37 -3.93 1.44
N ILE A 68 10.21 -3.31 1.26
CA ILE A 68 10.11 -1.85 1.11
C ILE A 68 10.60 -1.13 2.37
N SER A 69 10.30 -1.66 3.55
CA SER A 69 10.78 -1.08 4.80
C SER A 69 12.30 -1.03 4.88
N LYS A 70 12.97 -2.04 4.31
CA LYS A 70 14.44 -2.09 4.28
C LYS A 70 15.03 -1.16 3.25
N GLU A 71 14.46 -1.13 2.04
CA GLU A 71 15.03 -0.42 0.90
C GLU A 71 14.56 1.03 0.80
N LEU A 72 13.33 1.32 1.23
CA LEU A 72 12.71 2.63 1.12
C LEU A 72 12.08 3.01 2.47
N PRO A 73 12.91 3.31 3.47
CA PRO A 73 12.43 3.50 4.84
C PRO A 73 11.50 4.70 5.03
N GLU A 74 11.43 5.61 4.06
CA GLU A 74 10.55 6.78 4.14
C GLU A 74 9.18 6.56 3.52
N THR A 75 8.99 5.45 2.78
CA THR A 75 7.70 5.13 2.18
C THR A 75 6.69 4.78 3.28
N ARG A 76 5.55 5.47 3.29
CA ARG A 76 4.46 5.17 4.23
C ARG A 76 3.75 3.89 3.78
N LEU A 77 3.27 3.12 4.75
CA LEU A 77 2.73 1.78 4.48
C LEU A 77 1.24 1.73 4.83
N LEU A 78 0.41 1.42 3.84
CA LEU A 78 -1.03 1.24 3.99
C LEU A 78 -1.40 -0.09 3.36
N MET A 79 -2.08 -0.94 4.13
CA MET A 79 -2.51 -2.25 3.64
C MET A 79 -4.03 -2.35 3.63
N LEU A 80 -4.54 -3.13 2.68
CA LEU A 80 -5.96 -3.46 2.59
C LEU A 80 -6.14 -4.95 2.79
N THR A 81 -7.21 -5.35 3.47
CA THR A 81 -7.53 -6.75 3.66
C THR A 81 -9.04 -7.00 3.56
N ALA A 82 -9.42 -8.14 2.96
CA ALA A 82 -10.78 -8.64 3.01
C ALA A 82 -11.04 -9.48 4.27
N TYR A 83 -9.98 -9.80 5.03
CA TYR A 83 -10.06 -10.72 6.17
C TYR A 83 -9.61 -10.05 7.45
N SER A 84 -10.51 -9.90 8.42
CA SER A 84 -10.18 -9.33 9.73
C SER A 84 -9.12 -10.14 10.49
N SER A 85 -8.98 -11.44 10.18
CA SER A 85 -7.94 -12.28 10.77
C SER A 85 -6.52 -11.84 10.45
N ASN A 86 -6.34 -11.01 9.41
CA ASN A 86 -5.02 -10.50 9.05
C ASN A 86 -4.53 -9.38 9.97
N GLN A 87 -5.41 -8.81 10.79
CA GLN A 87 -5.03 -7.69 11.66
C GLN A 87 -3.87 -8.05 12.60
N ALA A 88 -3.94 -9.21 13.24
CA ALA A 88 -2.88 -9.64 14.14
C ALA A 88 -1.54 -9.84 13.43
N LYS A 89 -1.57 -10.37 12.20
CA LYS A 89 -0.37 -10.55 11.38
C LYS A 89 0.27 -9.21 11.01
N VAL A 90 -0.54 -8.25 10.62
CA VAL A 90 -0.05 -6.92 10.24
C VAL A 90 0.53 -6.21 11.46
N GLU A 91 -0.14 -6.29 12.60
CA GLU A 91 0.35 -5.70 13.84
C GLU A 91 1.68 -6.31 14.27
N ALA A 92 1.83 -7.63 14.14
CA ALA A 92 3.08 -8.31 14.45
C ALA A 92 4.22 -7.84 13.56
N HIS A 93 3.96 -7.68 12.25
CA HIS A 93 4.96 -7.17 11.32
C HIS A 93 5.32 -5.71 11.61
N SER A 94 4.33 -4.89 11.93
CA SER A 94 4.57 -3.49 12.30
C SER A 94 5.49 -3.40 13.52
N SER A 95 5.23 -4.21 14.54
CA SER A 95 6.07 -4.26 15.74
C SER A 95 7.49 -4.74 15.43
N GLN A 96 7.62 -5.78 14.62
CA GLN A 96 8.90 -6.35 14.21
C GLN A 96 9.76 -5.37 13.43
N LEU A 97 9.13 -4.63 12.52
CA LEU A 97 9.82 -3.65 11.67
C LEU A 97 10.07 -2.32 12.40
N GLY A 98 9.43 -2.11 13.54
CA GLY A 98 9.50 -0.84 14.25
C GLY A 98 8.88 0.32 13.47
N ARG A 99 7.88 0.02 12.62
CA ARG A 99 7.22 1.00 11.75
C ARG A 99 5.72 0.84 11.80
N PRO A 100 4.96 1.93 11.78
CA PRO A 100 3.51 1.83 11.68
C PRO A 100 3.09 1.34 10.30
N ILE A 101 2.19 0.36 10.29
CA ILE A 101 1.50 -0.12 9.09
C ILE A 101 0.02 0.13 9.33
N LYS A 102 -0.58 1.00 8.52
CA LYS A 102 -2.02 1.25 8.63
C LYS A 102 -2.76 0.16 7.88
N LEU A 103 -3.82 -0.39 8.48
CA LEU A 103 -4.64 -1.43 7.88
C LEU A 103 -6.07 -0.95 7.71
N LEU A 104 -6.63 -1.13 6.52
CA LEU A 104 -8.04 -0.86 6.23
C LEU A 104 -8.70 -2.12 5.70
N ASN A 105 -10.00 -2.26 5.97
CA ASN A 105 -10.79 -3.40 5.48
C ASN A 105 -11.41 -3.09 4.13
N LYS A 106 -11.47 -4.09 3.26
CA LYS A 106 -12.20 -4.02 1.99
C LYS A 106 -13.68 -4.35 2.25
N PRO A 107 -14.62 -3.74 1.53
CA PRO A 107 -14.42 -2.63 0.60
C PRO A 107 -14.19 -1.32 1.36
N CYS A 108 -13.34 -0.47 0.82
CA CYS A 108 -13.02 0.81 1.44
C CYS A 108 -13.60 1.93 0.59
N ARG A 109 -14.35 2.84 1.22
CA ARG A 109 -14.93 3.99 0.50
C ARG A 109 -13.82 4.93 0.03
N PRO A 110 -13.95 5.49 -1.18
CA PRO A 110 -12.94 6.43 -1.69
C PRO A 110 -12.64 7.58 -0.74
N GLU A 111 -13.65 8.14 -0.07
CA GLU A 111 -13.48 9.26 0.85
C GLU A 111 -12.59 8.87 2.03
N LEU A 112 -12.82 7.68 2.59
CA LEU A 112 -12.02 7.19 3.71
C LEU A 112 -10.59 6.91 3.26
N LEU A 113 -10.44 6.26 2.11
CA LEU A 113 -9.14 5.93 1.54
C LEU A 113 -8.31 7.21 1.33
N LEU A 114 -8.90 8.22 0.72
CA LEU A 114 -8.21 9.49 0.45
C LEU A 114 -7.86 10.21 1.75
N ARG A 115 -8.75 10.20 2.74
CA ARG A 115 -8.47 10.82 4.03
C ARG A 115 -7.28 10.15 4.71
N ILE A 116 -7.27 8.82 4.76
CA ILE A 116 -6.17 8.08 5.39
C ILE A 116 -4.86 8.29 4.64
N ALA A 117 -4.90 8.26 3.30
CA ALA A 117 -3.71 8.51 2.50
C ALA A 117 -3.13 9.89 2.78
N ASN A 118 -3.97 10.92 2.82
CA ASN A 118 -3.54 12.27 3.11
C ASN A 118 -2.98 12.40 4.53
N GLU A 119 -3.58 11.76 5.51
CA GLU A 119 -3.08 11.75 6.88
C GLU A 119 -1.69 11.12 6.97
N LEU A 120 -1.50 9.97 6.30
CA LEU A 120 -0.21 9.28 6.29
C LEU A 120 0.88 10.11 5.59
N LEU A 121 0.52 10.77 4.50
CA LEU A 121 1.45 11.59 3.73
C LEU A 121 1.77 12.93 4.42
N ALA A 122 0.91 13.39 5.31
CA ALA A 122 1.13 14.62 6.06
C ALA A 122 2.06 14.43 7.26
N THR A 123 2.27 13.18 7.73
CA THR A 123 3.16 12.93 8.86
C THR A 123 4.62 13.00 8.39
N ALA A 124 5.40 13.75 9.13
CA ALA A 124 6.84 13.88 8.83
C ALA A 124 7.61 12.68 9.38
#